data_d5d57ad06dee65e8a015f12aa8adee5d
#
_entry.id   d5d57ad06dee65e8a015f12aa8adee5d
#
_cell.length_a   1.000
_cell.length_b   1.000
_cell.length_c   1.000
_cell.angle_alpha   90.00
_cell.angle_beta   90.00
_cell.angle_gamma   90.00
#
_symmetry.space_group_name_H-M   'P 1'
#
loop_
_entity.id
_entity.type
_entity.pdbx_description
1 polymer ?
#
loop_
_entity_poly.entity_id
_entity_poly.type
_entity_poly.pdbx_seq_one_letter_code
_entity_poly.pdbx_strand_id
1 'polypeptide(L)'
;MKDTNSSSLFLTFCRYVLFNVTGMVGLSCYILADTLFIARGLGPDGLTALNLAIPVYSFIHGTGLMAGMGGGTRYSIQKAAGNTAAASRTFTTAVFASLALSFLFVLAGAFGDKAMTSLLHADRAVFEMTRIYLKVILLFAPAFMLNNVVLCFVRNDRNPNLSMAAMLAGSFSNVILDYVFIFPLGMGIFGAVIATCLAPLISLGILSLHLLSAKSGLRLARPSHMIKGSARLLSLGLSSFIAEAASGIVMITFNFIILSLKGNLGVAAYGIIANLSLVVTSIYTGIAQGSQPLLSKAHGARRQDSIRRVYLYAITSAFVFSVVIYSLLSILRVPVISLFNHSGNRALAEMAGEGILLYFTAFLFAGINIISAILFSSVEQARLSFSLAMLRGIVLLLPLTLLMSHMFGMTGVWLSFPVTELATCAVALLFVCRHFKKQRSHHKTGG
;
A
#
# COMPACT_ATOMS: atom_id res chain seq x y z
N MET A 1 -13.33 -30.72 -12.25
CA MET A 1 -13.05 -29.45 -12.96
C MET A 1 -11.71 -29.58 -13.65
N LYS A 2 -11.74 -29.64 -15.00
CA LYS A 2 -10.60 -29.91 -15.88
C LYS A 2 -9.37 -29.05 -15.56
N ASP A 3 -8.20 -29.61 -15.74
CA ASP A 3 -6.92 -28.92 -15.70
C ASP A 3 -7.01 -27.59 -16.42
N THR A 4 -6.89 -26.50 -15.65
CA THR A 4 -6.74 -25.17 -16.27
C THR A 4 -5.40 -25.21 -17.00
N ASN A 5 -5.46 -25.27 -18.32
CA ASN A 5 -4.31 -25.21 -19.22
C ASN A 5 -3.38 -24.08 -18.72
N SER A 6 -2.07 -24.31 -18.69
CA SER A 6 -1.07 -23.35 -18.18
C SER A 6 -1.26 -21.94 -18.80
N SER A 7 -1.68 -21.86 -20.06
CA SER A 7 -2.03 -20.62 -20.76
C SER A 7 -3.24 -19.89 -20.15
N SER A 8 -4.26 -20.60 -19.70
CA SER A 8 -5.44 -20.00 -19.05
C SER A 8 -5.11 -19.40 -17.67
N LEU A 9 -4.21 -20.02 -16.89
CA LEU A 9 -3.76 -19.48 -15.61
C LEU A 9 -2.91 -18.21 -15.81
N PHE A 10 -2.02 -18.21 -16.80
CA PHE A 10 -1.18 -17.05 -17.13
C PHE A 10 -2.04 -15.85 -17.59
N LEU A 11 -2.98 -16.05 -18.51
CA LEU A 11 -3.89 -14.98 -18.95
C LEU A 11 -4.72 -14.41 -17.79
N THR A 12 -5.20 -15.28 -16.90
CA THR A 12 -5.92 -14.85 -15.70
C THR A 12 -5.01 -14.03 -14.78
N PHE A 13 -3.77 -14.45 -14.58
CA PHE A 13 -2.76 -13.71 -13.81
C PHE A 13 -2.51 -12.33 -14.43
N CYS A 14 -2.22 -12.27 -15.73
CA CYS A 14 -1.99 -11.00 -16.44
C CYS A 14 -3.18 -10.03 -16.27
N ARG A 15 -4.41 -10.54 -16.40
CA ARG A 15 -5.63 -9.73 -16.24
C ARG A 15 -5.74 -9.16 -14.81
N TYR A 16 -5.55 -9.98 -13.77
CA TYR A 16 -5.63 -9.51 -12.38
C TYR A 16 -4.52 -8.52 -12.04
N VAL A 17 -3.30 -8.80 -12.48
CA VAL A 17 -2.15 -7.94 -12.23
C VAL A 17 -2.29 -6.62 -12.98
N LEU A 18 -2.63 -6.65 -14.27
CA LEU A 18 -2.78 -5.43 -15.06
C LEU A 18 -3.81 -4.49 -14.43
N PHE A 19 -4.99 -4.98 -14.08
CA PHE A 19 -6.03 -4.15 -13.47
C PHE A 19 -5.60 -3.58 -12.12
N ASN A 20 -4.92 -4.38 -11.29
CA ASN A 20 -4.45 -3.87 -9.99
C ASN A 20 -3.30 -2.88 -10.13
N VAL A 21 -2.33 -3.13 -10.99
CA VAL A 21 -1.23 -2.19 -11.25
C VAL A 21 -1.79 -0.86 -11.78
N THR A 22 -2.70 -0.90 -12.75
CA THR A 22 -3.35 0.33 -13.27
C THR A 22 -4.07 1.10 -12.17
N GLY A 23 -4.84 0.41 -11.32
CA GLY A 23 -5.51 1.06 -10.18
C GLY A 23 -4.54 1.67 -9.17
N MET A 24 -3.45 0.96 -8.84
CA MET A 24 -2.44 1.44 -7.89
C MET A 24 -1.61 2.59 -8.44
N VAL A 25 -1.28 2.58 -9.72
CA VAL A 25 -0.62 3.71 -10.39
C VAL A 25 -1.54 4.93 -10.41
N GLY A 26 -2.83 4.75 -10.71
CA GLY A 26 -3.82 5.84 -10.62
C GLY A 26 -3.90 6.44 -9.22
N LEU A 27 -3.85 5.60 -8.18
CA LEU A 27 -3.79 6.02 -6.78
C LEU A 27 -2.52 6.85 -6.50
N SER A 28 -1.35 6.46 -7.02
CA SER A 28 -0.11 7.24 -6.84
C SER A 28 -0.17 8.58 -7.55
N CYS A 29 -0.74 8.60 -8.75
CA CYS A 29 -0.85 9.84 -9.53
C CYS A 29 -1.74 10.87 -8.82
N TYR A 30 -2.85 10.44 -8.18
CA TYR A 30 -3.66 11.41 -7.47
C TYR A 30 -2.97 11.94 -6.21
N ILE A 31 -2.23 11.11 -5.47
CA ILE A 31 -1.46 11.57 -4.30
C ILE A 31 -0.46 12.66 -4.70
N LEU A 32 0.22 12.48 -5.85
CA LEU A 32 1.13 13.49 -6.39
C LEU A 32 0.38 14.77 -6.80
N ALA A 33 -0.79 14.66 -7.43
CA ALA A 33 -1.60 15.79 -7.85
C ALA A 33 -2.14 16.58 -6.64
N ASP A 34 -2.66 15.88 -5.61
CA ASP A 34 -3.13 16.48 -4.35
C ASP A 34 -2.01 17.28 -3.68
N THR A 35 -0.83 16.68 -3.53
CA THR A 35 0.36 17.37 -2.98
C THR A 35 0.70 18.62 -3.80
N LEU A 36 0.64 18.55 -5.13
CA LEU A 36 0.92 19.68 -6.01
C LEU A 36 -0.13 20.80 -5.87
N PHE A 37 -1.41 20.46 -5.81
CA PHE A 37 -2.49 21.46 -5.67
C PHE A 37 -2.44 22.14 -4.31
N ILE A 38 -2.18 21.42 -3.23
CA ILE A 38 -2.00 21.99 -1.90
C ILE A 38 -0.78 22.90 -1.88
N ALA A 39 0.35 22.49 -2.45
CA ALA A 39 1.56 23.31 -2.52
C ALA A 39 1.34 24.62 -3.30
N ARG A 40 0.59 24.58 -4.42
CA ARG A 40 0.28 25.76 -5.24
C ARG A 40 -0.81 26.66 -4.66
N GLY A 41 -1.84 26.06 -4.07
CA GLY A 41 -3.01 26.78 -3.58
C GLY A 41 -2.86 27.32 -2.17
N LEU A 42 -2.13 26.60 -1.30
CA LEU A 42 -2.00 26.92 0.12
C LEU A 42 -0.55 27.22 0.55
N GLY A 43 0.40 27.06 -0.37
CA GLY A 43 1.81 27.34 -0.12
C GLY A 43 2.48 26.34 0.84
N PRO A 44 3.64 26.73 1.42
CA PRO A 44 4.44 25.88 2.31
C PRO A 44 3.70 25.41 3.56
N ASP A 45 2.85 26.26 4.13
CA ASP A 45 2.11 25.95 5.36
C ASP A 45 1.07 24.85 5.12
N GLY A 46 0.34 24.90 3.99
CA GLY A 46 -0.58 23.85 3.60
C GLY A 46 0.12 22.51 3.36
N LEU A 47 1.28 22.55 2.70
CA LEU A 47 2.08 21.35 2.46
C LEU A 47 2.63 20.77 3.77
N THR A 48 3.03 21.59 4.72
CA THR A 48 3.47 21.16 6.04
C THR A 48 2.33 20.50 6.81
N ALA A 49 1.13 21.09 6.79
CA ALA A 49 -0.06 20.51 7.42
C ALA A 49 -0.41 19.14 6.83
N LEU A 50 -0.37 19.00 5.51
CA LEU A 50 -0.55 17.71 4.82
C LEU A 50 0.48 16.68 5.28
N ASN A 51 1.77 17.02 5.25
CA ASN A 51 2.85 16.12 5.61
C ASN A 51 2.75 15.62 7.07
N LEU A 52 2.30 16.46 7.99
CA LEU A 52 2.04 16.05 9.37
C LEU A 52 0.85 15.10 9.49
N ALA A 53 -0.13 15.18 8.58
CA ALA A 53 -1.31 14.31 8.59
C ALA A 53 -1.09 12.95 7.91
N ILE A 54 -0.13 12.84 6.98
CA ILE A 54 0.16 11.59 6.23
C ILE A 54 0.34 10.36 7.12
N PRO A 55 1.10 10.39 8.24
CA PRO A 55 1.24 9.22 9.10
C PRO A 55 -0.10 8.74 9.65
N VAL A 56 -0.96 9.65 10.08
CA VAL A 56 -2.29 9.31 10.62
C VAL A 56 -3.16 8.68 9.53
N TYR A 57 -3.13 9.24 8.32
CA TYR A 57 -3.79 8.64 7.16
C TYR A 57 -3.28 7.23 6.88
N SER A 58 -1.95 6.99 6.94
CA SER A 58 -1.35 5.68 6.74
C SER A 58 -1.84 4.64 7.75
N PHE A 59 -2.09 5.04 9.01
CA PHE A 59 -2.69 4.16 10.00
C PHE A 59 -4.15 3.81 9.68
N ILE A 60 -4.96 4.77 9.25
CA ILE A 60 -6.35 4.54 8.83
C ILE A 60 -6.38 3.59 7.62
N HIS A 61 -5.61 3.93 6.57
CA HIS A 61 -5.53 3.16 5.33
C HIS A 61 -5.01 1.74 5.57
N GLY A 62 -3.92 1.62 6.33
CA GLY A 62 -3.32 0.34 6.71
C GLY A 62 -4.27 -0.56 7.51
N THR A 63 -5.06 0.03 8.44
CA THR A 63 -6.07 -0.72 9.20
C THR A 63 -7.19 -1.24 8.30
N GLY A 64 -7.63 -0.43 7.34
CA GLY A 64 -8.59 -0.86 6.31
C GLY A 64 -8.04 -1.98 5.43
N LEU A 65 -6.78 -1.85 4.97
CA LEU A 65 -6.09 -2.90 4.21
C LEU A 65 -5.90 -4.18 5.03
N MET A 66 -5.59 -4.08 6.32
CA MET A 66 -5.48 -5.24 7.20
C MET A 66 -6.77 -6.06 7.21
N ALA A 67 -7.91 -5.41 7.39
CA ALA A 67 -9.21 -6.07 7.36
C ALA A 67 -9.57 -6.59 5.96
N GLY A 68 -9.29 -5.81 4.92
CA GLY A 68 -9.58 -6.14 3.52
C GLY A 68 -8.74 -7.30 3.00
N MET A 69 -7.42 -7.25 3.15
CA MET A 69 -6.50 -8.29 2.65
C MET A 69 -6.65 -9.60 3.41
N GLY A 70 -6.70 -9.54 4.73
CA GLY A 70 -6.90 -10.74 5.55
C GLY A 70 -8.28 -11.38 5.35
N GLY A 71 -9.32 -10.56 5.29
CA GLY A 71 -10.68 -10.99 4.99
C GLY A 71 -10.81 -11.57 3.59
N GLY A 72 -10.27 -10.89 2.56
CA GLY A 72 -10.26 -11.34 1.17
C GLY A 72 -9.53 -12.66 0.97
N THR A 73 -8.39 -12.83 1.65
CA THR A 73 -7.65 -14.11 1.68
C THR A 73 -8.52 -15.26 2.17
N ARG A 74 -9.12 -15.12 3.36
CA ARG A 74 -10.00 -16.15 3.93
C ARG A 74 -11.23 -16.42 3.08
N TYR A 75 -11.85 -15.36 2.58
CA TYR A 75 -12.98 -15.46 1.67
C TYR A 75 -12.65 -16.34 0.44
N SER A 76 -11.54 -16.05 -0.23
CA SER A 76 -11.09 -16.81 -1.40
C SER A 76 -10.78 -18.25 -1.10
N ILE A 77 -10.13 -18.55 0.04
CA ILE A 77 -9.81 -19.90 0.49
C ILE A 77 -11.10 -20.68 0.75
N GLN A 78 -12.02 -20.12 1.54
CA GLN A 78 -13.28 -20.78 1.91
C GLN A 78 -14.17 -21.01 0.69
N LYS A 79 -14.25 -20.03 -0.21
CA LYS A 79 -15.01 -20.16 -1.45
C LYS A 79 -14.44 -21.23 -2.38
N ALA A 80 -13.11 -21.32 -2.48
CA ALA A 80 -12.43 -22.34 -3.28
C ALA A 80 -12.57 -23.74 -2.68
N ALA A 81 -12.68 -23.86 -1.36
CA ALA A 81 -12.99 -25.10 -0.64
C ALA A 81 -14.48 -25.50 -0.68
N GLY A 82 -15.34 -24.73 -1.37
CA GLY A 82 -16.78 -25.01 -1.49
C GLY A 82 -17.64 -24.50 -0.32
N ASN A 83 -17.05 -23.85 0.69
CA ASN A 83 -17.78 -23.36 1.87
C ASN A 83 -18.25 -21.92 1.69
N THR A 84 -19.27 -21.70 0.89
CA THR A 84 -19.84 -20.38 0.59
C THR A 84 -20.44 -19.69 1.82
N ALA A 85 -21.03 -20.46 2.76
CA ALA A 85 -21.58 -19.91 4.00
C ALA A 85 -20.48 -19.33 4.90
N ALA A 86 -19.33 -20.00 5.01
CA ALA A 86 -18.19 -19.46 5.75
C ALA A 86 -17.62 -18.24 5.06
N ALA A 87 -17.54 -18.23 3.73
CA ALA A 87 -17.08 -17.08 2.96
C ALA A 87 -17.95 -15.84 3.20
N SER A 88 -19.29 -15.98 3.16
CA SER A 88 -20.23 -14.90 3.49
C SER A 88 -20.06 -14.37 4.92
N ARG A 89 -19.89 -15.28 5.89
CA ARG A 89 -19.60 -14.89 7.29
C ARG A 89 -18.28 -14.14 7.42
N THR A 90 -17.25 -14.52 6.65
CA THR A 90 -15.96 -13.82 6.63
C THR A 90 -16.11 -12.40 6.08
N PHE A 91 -16.90 -12.20 5.02
CA PHE A 91 -17.20 -10.87 4.51
C PHE A 91 -17.86 -9.98 5.57
N THR A 92 -18.93 -10.49 6.20
CA THR A 92 -19.63 -9.78 7.27
C THR A 92 -18.68 -9.44 8.43
N THR A 93 -17.86 -10.40 8.87
CA THR A 93 -16.90 -10.19 9.96
C THR A 93 -15.87 -9.10 9.60
N ALA A 94 -15.38 -9.07 8.35
CA ALA A 94 -14.43 -8.04 7.91
C ALA A 94 -15.06 -6.64 7.89
N VAL A 95 -16.31 -6.51 7.42
CA VAL A 95 -17.06 -5.25 7.44
C VAL A 95 -17.24 -4.75 8.87
N PHE A 96 -17.74 -5.59 9.77
CA PHE A 96 -17.96 -5.19 11.16
C PHE A 96 -16.66 -4.89 11.91
N ALA A 97 -15.60 -5.70 11.71
CA ALA A 97 -14.30 -5.43 12.31
C ALA A 97 -13.71 -4.09 11.83
N SER A 98 -13.85 -3.79 10.53
CA SER A 98 -13.44 -2.52 9.96
C SER A 98 -14.21 -1.35 10.55
N LEU A 99 -15.55 -1.44 10.65
CA LEU A 99 -16.38 -0.40 11.26
C LEU A 99 -16.08 -0.21 12.75
N ALA A 100 -15.88 -1.30 13.50
CA ALA A 100 -15.54 -1.21 14.92
C ALA A 100 -14.18 -0.54 15.15
N LEU A 101 -13.17 -0.88 14.32
CA LEU A 101 -11.85 -0.24 14.40
C LEU A 101 -11.90 1.22 13.93
N SER A 102 -12.69 1.53 12.89
CA SER A 102 -12.83 2.90 12.41
C SER A 102 -13.51 3.81 13.44
N PHE A 103 -14.37 3.25 14.29
CA PHE A 103 -14.98 4.02 15.37
C PHE A 103 -13.95 4.58 16.35
N LEU A 104 -12.84 3.89 16.60
CA LEU A 104 -11.73 4.40 17.41
C LEU A 104 -11.09 5.65 16.78
N PHE A 105 -10.92 5.66 15.46
CA PHE A 105 -10.43 6.82 14.73
C PHE A 105 -11.43 7.98 14.77
N VAL A 106 -12.74 7.68 14.64
CA VAL A 106 -13.80 8.69 14.76
C VAL A 106 -13.79 9.34 16.15
N LEU A 107 -13.66 8.56 17.21
CA LEU A 107 -13.54 9.09 18.58
C LEU A 107 -12.29 9.96 18.73
N ALA A 108 -11.15 9.52 18.17
CA ALA A 108 -9.93 10.31 18.17
C ALA A 108 -10.11 11.65 17.41
N GLY A 109 -10.80 11.65 16.27
CA GLY A 109 -11.11 12.87 15.52
C GLY A 109 -12.11 13.80 16.19
N ALA A 110 -13.09 13.22 16.91
CA ALA A 110 -14.12 14.01 17.59
C ALA A 110 -13.60 14.69 18.87
N PHE A 111 -12.78 13.99 19.65
CA PHE A 111 -12.36 14.42 20.99
C PHE A 111 -10.86 14.66 21.13
N GLY A 112 -10.02 14.10 20.24
CA GLY A 112 -8.57 14.11 20.34
C GLY A 112 -7.84 14.95 19.29
N ASP A 113 -8.54 15.69 18.45
CA ASP A 113 -7.98 16.47 17.34
C ASP A 113 -6.85 17.41 17.79
N LYS A 114 -7.07 18.18 18.85
CA LYS A 114 -6.06 19.11 19.41
C LYS A 114 -4.85 18.38 20.00
N ALA A 115 -5.11 17.32 20.78
CA ALA A 115 -4.04 16.54 21.40
C ALA A 115 -3.14 15.85 20.34
N MET A 116 -3.74 15.31 19.29
CA MET A 116 -2.98 14.70 18.18
C MET A 116 -2.17 15.74 17.41
N THR A 117 -2.74 16.92 17.12
CA THR A 117 -2.02 17.99 16.46
C THR A 117 -0.82 18.46 17.30
N SER A 118 -0.99 18.58 18.62
CA SER A 118 0.13 18.89 19.53
C SER A 118 1.18 17.78 19.58
N LEU A 119 0.77 16.51 19.57
CA LEU A 119 1.68 15.36 19.55
C LEU A 119 2.53 15.31 18.28
N LEU A 120 1.98 15.77 17.15
CA LEU A 120 2.70 15.90 15.88
C LEU A 120 3.62 17.13 15.82
N HIS A 121 3.73 17.88 16.91
CA HIS A 121 4.56 19.09 17.03
C HIS A 121 4.27 20.13 15.93
N ALA A 122 3.00 20.31 15.57
CA ALA A 122 2.60 21.34 14.63
C ALA A 122 2.88 22.73 15.22
N ASP A 123 3.65 23.54 14.51
CA ASP A 123 3.94 24.91 14.87
C ASP A 123 2.66 25.77 14.87
N ARG A 124 2.68 26.90 15.58
CA ARG A 124 1.52 27.81 15.68
C ARG A 124 0.97 28.24 14.32
N ALA A 125 1.82 28.42 13.32
CA ALA A 125 1.44 28.84 11.98
C ALA A 125 0.57 27.78 11.25
N VAL A 126 0.88 26.50 11.42
CA VAL A 126 0.21 25.38 10.73
C VAL A 126 -0.77 24.60 11.62
N PHE A 127 -0.86 24.97 12.91
CA PHE A 127 -1.63 24.20 13.90
C PHE A 127 -3.10 24.02 13.49
N GLU A 128 -3.79 25.11 13.16
CA GLU A 128 -5.22 25.05 12.80
C GLU A 128 -5.45 24.33 11.46
N MET A 129 -4.55 24.50 10.48
CA MET A 129 -4.63 23.76 9.21
C MET A 129 -4.47 22.26 9.45
N THR A 130 -3.46 21.86 10.22
CA THR A 130 -3.19 20.45 10.56
C THR A 130 -4.36 19.87 11.35
N ARG A 131 -4.89 20.60 12.31
CA ARG A 131 -6.04 20.20 13.14
C ARG A 131 -7.29 19.95 12.31
N ILE A 132 -7.63 20.88 11.41
CA ILE A 132 -8.78 20.73 10.51
C ILE A 132 -8.61 19.49 9.65
N TYR A 133 -7.44 19.31 9.04
CA TYR A 133 -7.14 18.16 8.19
C TYR A 133 -7.29 16.84 8.96
N LEU A 134 -6.64 16.73 10.13
CA LEU A 134 -6.70 15.54 10.98
C LEU A 134 -8.12 15.23 11.45
N LYS A 135 -8.85 16.23 11.92
CA LYS A 135 -10.23 16.05 12.37
C LYS A 135 -11.11 15.45 11.28
N VAL A 136 -11.08 16.04 10.09
CA VAL A 136 -11.93 15.60 8.98
C VAL A 136 -11.54 14.19 8.52
N ILE A 137 -10.25 13.90 8.32
CA ILE A 137 -9.82 12.59 7.83
C ILE A 137 -10.12 11.46 8.83
N LEU A 138 -10.02 11.76 10.15
CA LEU A 138 -10.34 10.82 11.22
C LEU A 138 -11.86 10.55 11.29
N LEU A 139 -12.69 11.56 11.12
CA LEU A 139 -14.15 11.40 11.07
C LEU A 139 -14.59 10.56 9.85
N PHE A 140 -13.87 10.65 8.74
CA PHE A 140 -14.12 9.86 7.52
C PHE A 140 -13.41 8.49 7.50
N ALA A 141 -12.72 8.10 8.58
CA ALA A 141 -12.04 6.80 8.67
C ALA A 141 -12.97 5.61 8.30
N PRO A 142 -14.27 5.56 8.67
CA PRO A 142 -15.16 4.49 8.23
C PRO A 142 -15.26 4.35 6.71
N ALA A 143 -15.29 5.47 5.97
CA ALA A 143 -15.36 5.44 4.51
C ALA A 143 -14.07 4.88 3.90
N PHE A 144 -12.90 5.34 4.35
CA PHE A 144 -11.60 4.82 3.89
C PHE A 144 -11.44 3.33 4.17
N MET A 145 -11.72 2.91 5.40
CA MET A 145 -11.54 1.52 5.81
C MET A 145 -12.53 0.59 5.13
N LEU A 146 -13.80 0.99 5.02
CA LEU A 146 -14.83 0.21 4.33
C LEU A 146 -14.53 0.11 2.83
N ASN A 147 -14.06 1.18 2.19
CA ASN A 147 -13.62 1.16 0.80
C ASN A 147 -12.52 0.13 0.57
N ASN A 148 -11.47 0.10 1.41
CA ASN A 148 -10.41 -0.89 1.31
C ASN A 148 -10.91 -2.33 1.48
N VAL A 149 -11.83 -2.57 2.42
CA VAL A 149 -12.45 -3.88 2.60
C VAL A 149 -13.22 -4.29 1.34
N VAL A 150 -14.13 -3.44 0.86
CA VAL A 150 -14.99 -3.79 -0.29
C VAL A 150 -14.17 -3.96 -1.57
N LEU A 151 -13.16 -3.10 -1.81
CA LEU A 151 -12.20 -3.25 -2.92
C LEU A 151 -11.54 -4.64 -2.92
N CYS A 152 -11.01 -5.04 -1.75
CA CYS A 152 -10.36 -6.34 -1.62
C CYS A 152 -11.35 -7.50 -1.87
N PHE A 153 -12.57 -7.41 -1.34
CA PHE A 153 -13.55 -8.48 -1.51
C PHE A 153 -14.10 -8.56 -2.94
N VAL A 154 -14.40 -7.45 -3.60
CA VAL A 154 -14.85 -7.42 -5.01
C VAL A 154 -13.79 -8.02 -5.92
N ARG A 155 -12.51 -7.69 -5.70
CA ARG A 155 -11.37 -8.29 -6.42
C ARG A 155 -11.28 -9.80 -6.19
N ASN A 156 -11.47 -10.26 -4.96
CA ASN A 156 -11.47 -11.67 -4.59
C ASN A 156 -12.74 -12.42 -5.06
N ASP A 157 -13.83 -11.70 -5.31
CA ASP A 157 -15.08 -12.23 -5.88
C ASP A 157 -15.13 -12.20 -7.42
N ARG A 158 -13.96 -12.32 -8.05
CA ARG A 158 -13.77 -12.45 -9.52
C ARG A 158 -14.09 -11.20 -10.34
N ASN A 159 -14.10 -10.03 -9.72
CA ASN A 159 -14.35 -8.78 -10.44
C ASN A 159 -13.20 -7.75 -10.26
N PRO A 160 -11.95 -8.06 -10.66
CA PRO A 160 -10.83 -7.14 -10.54
C PRO A 160 -10.99 -5.89 -11.41
N ASN A 161 -11.74 -5.98 -12.51
CA ASN A 161 -12.03 -4.86 -13.41
C ASN A 161 -12.83 -3.76 -12.68
N LEU A 162 -13.90 -4.14 -11.98
CA LEU A 162 -14.69 -3.18 -11.23
C LEU A 162 -13.89 -2.58 -10.06
N SER A 163 -13.04 -3.38 -9.39
CA SER A 163 -12.13 -2.88 -8.36
C SER A 163 -11.18 -1.82 -8.93
N MET A 164 -10.58 -2.05 -10.11
CA MET A 164 -9.77 -1.06 -10.81
C MET A 164 -10.58 0.20 -11.16
N ALA A 165 -11.75 0.03 -11.78
CA ALA A 165 -12.61 1.15 -12.18
C ALA A 165 -12.99 2.03 -10.98
N ALA A 166 -13.31 1.41 -9.83
CA ALA A 166 -13.63 2.13 -8.60
C ALA A 166 -12.41 2.91 -8.05
N MET A 167 -11.22 2.29 -8.07
CA MET A 167 -9.98 2.98 -7.66
C MET A 167 -9.68 4.17 -8.57
N LEU A 168 -9.75 3.99 -9.89
CA LEU A 168 -9.49 5.07 -10.84
C LEU A 168 -10.52 6.19 -10.73
N ALA A 169 -11.80 5.87 -10.62
CA ALA A 169 -12.84 6.88 -10.48
C ALA A 169 -12.69 7.66 -9.16
N GLY A 170 -12.37 7.00 -8.05
CA GLY A 170 -12.02 7.67 -6.80
C GLY A 170 -10.82 8.59 -6.96
N SER A 171 -9.74 8.11 -7.59
CA SER A 171 -8.51 8.89 -7.83
C SER A 171 -8.76 10.10 -8.73
N PHE A 172 -9.45 9.93 -9.85
CA PHE A 172 -9.76 11.04 -10.76
C PHE A 172 -10.74 12.06 -10.15
N SER A 173 -11.74 11.58 -9.41
CA SER A 173 -12.65 12.49 -8.73
C SER A 173 -11.94 13.31 -7.66
N ASN A 174 -10.99 12.73 -6.93
CA ASN A 174 -10.16 13.49 -5.99
C ASN A 174 -9.41 14.62 -6.69
N VAL A 175 -8.68 14.35 -7.79
CA VAL A 175 -7.95 15.37 -8.55
C VAL A 175 -8.86 16.52 -9.01
N ILE A 176 -10.06 16.17 -9.51
CA ILE A 176 -11.03 17.19 -9.96
C ILE A 176 -11.56 18.00 -8.77
N LEU A 177 -11.92 17.33 -7.68
CA LEU A 177 -12.48 17.98 -6.49
C LEU A 177 -11.44 18.84 -5.77
N ASP A 178 -10.18 18.41 -5.70
CA ASP A 178 -9.08 19.21 -5.15
C ASP A 178 -8.94 20.52 -5.92
N TYR A 179 -8.90 20.44 -7.26
CA TYR A 179 -8.84 21.64 -8.08
C TYR A 179 -10.02 22.56 -7.80
N VAL A 180 -11.25 22.03 -7.83
CA VAL A 180 -12.48 22.83 -7.65
C VAL A 180 -12.56 23.45 -6.26
N PHE A 181 -12.25 22.69 -5.22
CA PHE A 181 -12.40 23.17 -3.84
C PHE A 181 -11.29 24.12 -3.41
N ILE A 182 -10.06 23.91 -3.89
CA ILE A 182 -8.91 24.74 -3.53
C ILE A 182 -8.95 26.07 -4.30
N PHE A 183 -9.12 26.03 -5.64
CA PHE A 183 -8.98 27.22 -6.48
C PHE A 183 -10.31 27.97 -6.71
N PRO A 184 -11.33 27.45 -7.42
CA PRO A 184 -12.55 28.21 -7.67
C PRO A 184 -13.35 28.54 -6.40
N LEU A 185 -13.44 27.59 -5.45
CA LEU A 185 -14.24 27.77 -4.24
C LEU A 185 -13.45 28.36 -3.06
N GLY A 186 -12.12 28.39 -3.13
CA GLY A 186 -11.27 29.01 -2.11
C GLY A 186 -11.43 28.38 -0.71
N MET A 187 -11.78 27.08 -0.62
CA MET A 187 -12.06 26.41 0.66
C MET A 187 -10.80 26.10 1.48
N GLY A 188 -9.61 26.40 0.93
CA GLY A 188 -8.34 26.19 1.63
C GLY A 188 -8.07 24.71 1.95
N ILE A 189 -7.45 24.46 3.10
CA ILE A 189 -7.09 23.10 3.56
C ILE A 189 -8.32 22.21 3.81
N PHE A 190 -9.46 22.81 4.19
CA PHE A 190 -10.72 22.10 4.37
C PHE A 190 -11.22 21.53 3.04
N GLY A 191 -11.07 22.29 1.93
CA GLY A 191 -11.41 21.83 0.59
C GLY A 191 -10.59 20.61 0.18
N ALA A 192 -9.25 20.65 0.38
CA ALA A 192 -8.36 19.54 0.10
C ALA A 192 -8.76 18.27 0.85
N VAL A 193 -8.94 18.34 2.16
CA VAL A 193 -9.29 17.15 2.94
C VAL A 193 -10.68 16.60 2.61
N ILE A 194 -11.67 17.44 2.30
CA ILE A 194 -13.00 16.99 1.88
C ILE A 194 -12.93 16.29 0.52
N ALA A 195 -12.17 16.79 -0.43
CA ALA A 195 -11.95 16.11 -1.72
C ALA A 195 -11.36 14.71 -1.51
N THR A 196 -10.35 14.61 -0.66
CA THR A 196 -9.73 13.33 -0.28
C THR A 196 -10.75 12.39 0.40
N CYS A 197 -11.64 12.89 1.24
CA CYS A 197 -12.66 12.10 1.91
C CYS A 197 -13.81 11.66 1.01
N LEU A 198 -14.13 12.40 -0.04
CA LEU A 198 -15.17 12.04 -1.01
C LEU A 198 -14.72 10.93 -1.96
N ALA A 199 -13.45 10.83 -2.28
CA ALA A 199 -12.91 9.82 -3.18
C ALA A 199 -13.29 8.37 -2.79
N PRO A 200 -13.11 7.90 -1.53
CA PRO A 200 -13.55 6.57 -1.11
C PRO A 200 -15.06 6.38 -1.16
N LEU A 201 -15.87 7.42 -0.98
CA LEU A 201 -17.32 7.33 -1.10
C LEU A 201 -17.76 7.11 -2.55
N ILE A 202 -17.13 7.81 -3.50
CA ILE A 202 -17.35 7.61 -4.94
C ILE A 202 -16.94 6.20 -5.35
N SER A 203 -15.78 5.75 -4.90
CA SER A 203 -15.30 4.38 -5.11
C SER A 203 -16.30 3.35 -4.55
N LEU A 204 -16.80 3.52 -3.31
CA LEU A 204 -17.81 2.66 -2.70
C LEU A 204 -19.12 2.66 -3.49
N GLY A 205 -19.55 3.79 -4.02
CA GLY A 205 -20.71 3.89 -4.91
C GLY A 205 -20.58 2.99 -6.13
N ILE A 206 -19.41 2.97 -6.77
CA ILE A 206 -19.15 2.09 -7.91
C ILE A 206 -19.08 0.61 -7.48
N LEU A 207 -18.42 0.33 -6.35
CA LEU A 207 -18.31 -1.04 -5.83
C LEU A 207 -19.66 -1.62 -5.40
N SER A 208 -20.62 -0.77 -5.01
CA SER A 208 -21.99 -1.18 -4.66
C SER A 208 -22.71 -1.87 -5.82
N LEU A 209 -22.35 -1.54 -7.08
CA LEU A 209 -22.88 -2.20 -8.26
C LEU A 209 -22.57 -3.72 -8.26
N HIS A 210 -21.41 -4.11 -7.70
CA HIS A 210 -21.10 -5.54 -7.53
C HIS A 210 -21.96 -6.17 -6.43
N LEU A 211 -22.12 -5.47 -5.30
CA LEU A 211 -22.91 -5.98 -4.18
C LEU A 211 -24.38 -6.20 -4.56
N LEU A 212 -24.93 -5.33 -5.42
CA LEU A 212 -26.30 -5.40 -5.93
C LEU A 212 -26.44 -6.40 -7.08
N SER A 213 -25.35 -6.85 -7.69
CA SER A 213 -25.40 -7.79 -8.81
C SER A 213 -25.82 -9.19 -8.37
N ALA A 214 -26.69 -9.84 -9.16
CA ALA A 214 -27.05 -11.24 -8.95
C ALA A 214 -25.85 -12.22 -9.04
N LYS A 215 -24.76 -11.81 -9.70
CA LYS A 215 -23.52 -12.60 -9.84
C LYS A 215 -22.60 -12.48 -8.61
N SER A 216 -22.91 -11.57 -7.68
CA SER A 216 -22.12 -11.37 -6.47
C SER A 216 -22.19 -12.57 -5.54
N GLY A 217 -21.02 -13.02 -5.06
CA GLY A 217 -20.94 -13.98 -3.96
C GLY A 217 -20.84 -13.31 -2.59
N LEU A 218 -20.82 -11.98 -2.54
CA LEU A 218 -20.71 -11.19 -1.32
C LEU A 218 -22.09 -10.99 -0.72
N ARG A 219 -22.40 -11.74 0.33
CA ARG A 219 -23.67 -11.64 1.05
C ARG A 219 -23.40 -11.42 2.53
N LEU A 220 -24.20 -10.56 3.15
CA LEU A 220 -24.17 -10.40 4.61
C LEU A 220 -24.82 -11.64 5.23
N ALA A 221 -24.15 -12.24 6.19
CA ALA A 221 -24.62 -13.41 6.93
C ALA A 221 -24.38 -13.19 8.43
N ARG A 222 -25.19 -13.81 9.28
CA ARG A 222 -24.99 -13.73 10.73
C ARG A 222 -23.59 -14.22 11.10
N PRO A 223 -22.73 -13.37 11.72
CA PRO A 223 -21.38 -13.77 12.09
C PRO A 223 -21.44 -14.83 13.21
N SER A 224 -20.66 -15.89 13.06
CA SER A 224 -20.42 -16.85 14.15
C SER A 224 -19.05 -16.54 14.77
N HIS A 225 -18.96 -16.47 16.10
CA HIS A 225 -17.70 -16.20 16.81
C HIS A 225 -16.95 -14.95 16.32
N MET A 226 -17.59 -13.79 16.37
CA MET A 226 -17.12 -12.53 15.79
C MET A 226 -15.71 -12.16 16.24
N ILE A 227 -15.39 -12.24 17.54
CA ILE A 227 -14.08 -11.86 18.09
C ILE A 227 -12.95 -12.77 17.54
N LYS A 228 -13.14 -14.11 17.62
CA LYS A 228 -12.15 -15.06 17.09
C LYS A 228 -12.02 -14.97 15.57
N GLY A 229 -13.11 -14.73 14.86
CA GLY A 229 -13.13 -14.51 13.44
C GLY A 229 -12.34 -13.25 13.04
N SER A 230 -12.60 -12.12 13.71
CA SER A 230 -11.90 -10.87 13.49
C SER A 230 -10.40 -10.99 13.78
N ALA A 231 -10.01 -11.54 14.92
CA ALA A 231 -8.60 -11.73 15.27
C ALA A 231 -7.85 -12.53 14.20
N ARG A 232 -8.46 -13.60 13.67
CA ARG A 232 -7.84 -14.45 12.66
C ARG A 232 -7.71 -13.75 11.30
N LEU A 233 -8.71 -12.99 10.86
CA LEU A 233 -8.60 -12.24 9.60
C LEU A 233 -7.62 -11.07 9.72
N LEU A 234 -7.62 -10.35 10.85
CA LEU A 234 -6.71 -9.24 11.08
C LEU A 234 -5.25 -9.72 11.14
N SER A 235 -4.98 -10.89 11.75
CA SER A 235 -3.64 -11.47 11.78
C SER A 235 -3.09 -11.79 10.37
N LEU A 236 -3.93 -12.20 9.42
CA LEU A 236 -3.53 -12.45 8.04
C LEU A 236 -3.22 -11.17 7.27
N GLY A 237 -3.92 -10.08 7.58
CA GLY A 237 -3.70 -8.78 6.95
C GLY A 237 -2.68 -7.90 7.67
N LEU A 238 -2.14 -8.33 8.81
CA LEU A 238 -1.26 -7.53 9.66
C LEU A 238 0.01 -7.07 8.92
N SER A 239 0.53 -7.89 8.00
CA SER A 239 1.66 -7.48 7.14
C SER A 239 1.33 -6.27 6.25
N SER A 240 0.09 -6.16 5.78
CA SER A 240 -0.34 -5.00 4.98
C SER A 240 -0.44 -3.74 5.84
N PHE A 241 -0.94 -3.85 7.07
CA PHE A 241 -0.92 -2.75 8.03
C PHE A 241 0.50 -2.27 8.32
N ILE A 242 1.42 -3.20 8.62
CA ILE A 242 2.82 -2.86 8.90
C ILE A 242 3.48 -2.19 7.71
N ALA A 243 3.22 -2.65 6.49
CA ALA A 243 3.78 -2.05 5.28
C ALA A 243 3.35 -0.57 5.13
N GLU A 244 2.08 -0.26 5.38
CA GLU A 244 1.56 1.11 5.34
C GLU A 244 2.07 1.97 6.50
N ALA A 245 2.00 1.47 7.73
CA ALA A 245 2.47 2.19 8.90
C ALA A 245 3.98 2.46 8.86
N ALA A 246 4.76 1.48 8.40
CA ALA A 246 6.21 1.63 8.25
C ALA A 246 6.58 2.69 7.21
N SER A 247 5.82 2.84 6.12
CA SER A 247 6.12 3.84 5.09
C SER A 247 6.09 5.27 5.65
N GLY A 248 5.10 5.58 6.50
CA GLY A 248 5.02 6.86 7.19
C GLY A 248 6.18 7.09 8.19
N ILE A 249 6.51 6.08 8.98
CA ILE A 249 7.61 6.15 9.96
C ILE A 249 8.95 6.36 9.24
N VAL A 250 9.19 5.62 8.16
CA VAL A 250 10.40 5.71 7.35
C VAL A 250 10.55 7.10 6.75
N MET A 251 9.47 7.66 6.18
CA MET A 251 9.47 9.00 5.59
C MET A 251 9.88 10.06 6.62
N ILE A 252 9.34 10.01 7.83
CA ILE A 252 9.69 10.94 8.92
C ILE A 252 11.16 10.76 9.30
N THR A 253 11.61 9.52 9.48
CA THR A 253 12.99 9.22 9.90
C THR A 253 14.00 9.68 8.88
N PHE A 254 13.76 9.41 7.59
CA PHE A 254 14.63 9.87 6.51
C PHE A 254 14.69 11.39 6.45
N ASN A 255 13.55 12.07 6.51
CA ASN A 255 13.51 13.54 6.52
C ASN A 255 14.32 14.10 7.69
N PHE A 256 14.19 13.54 8.88
CA PHE A 256 14.92 14.01 10.07
C PHE A 256 16.44 13.84 9.94
N ILE A 257 16.88 12.66 9.49
CA ILE A 257 18.31 12.36 9.30
C ILE A 257 18.88 13.26 8.19
N ILE A 258 18.19 13.39 7.06
CA ILE A 258 18.63 14.15 5.92
C ILE A 258 18.69 15.66 6.24
N LEU A 259 17.69 16.15 6.99
CA LEU A 259 17.67 17.54 7.45
C LEU A 259 18.91 17.86 8.29
N SER A 260 19.32 16.96 9.17
CA SER A 260 20.52 17.14 10.00
C SER A 260 21.82 17.06 9.20
N LEU A 261 21.87 16.32 8.08
CA LEU A 261 23.07 16.12 7.26
C LEU A 261 23.28 17.20 6.19
N LYS A 262 22.22 17.60 5.49
CA LYS A 262 22.26 18.45 4.28
C LYS A 262 21.22 19.57 4.29
N GLY A 263 20.53 19.77 5.41
CA GLY A 263 19.50 20.80 5.53
C GLY A 263 18.35 20.63 4.54
N ASN A 264 17.68 21.74 4.24
CA ASN A 264 16.51 21.75 3.36
C ASN A 264 16.81 21.26 1.93
N LEU A 265 18.05 21.46 1.45
CA LEU A 265 18.45 20.99 0.12
C LEU A 265 18.43 19.45 0.03
N GLY A 266 18.92 18.78 1.09
CA GLY A 266 18.86 17.32 1.18
C GLY A 266 17.43 16.80 1.23
N VAL A 267 16.56 17.44 2.02
CA VAL A 267 15.13 17.09 2.11
C VAL A 267 14.43 17.25 0.75
N ALA A 268 14.76 18.33 0.01
CA ALA A 268 14.23 18.54 -1.34
C ALA A 268 14.69 17.44 -2.32
N ALA A 269 15.98 17.02 -2.26
CA ALA A 269 16.48 15.91 -3.05
C ALA A 269 15.78 14.59 -2.72
N TYR A 270 15.57 14.30 -1.42
CA TYR A 270 14.81 13.14 -0.99
C TYR A 270 13.35 13.19 -1.43
N GLY A 271 12.72 14.35 -1.42
CA GLY A 271 11.36 14.54 -1.92
C GLY A 271 11.17 14.06 -3.37
N ILE A 272 12.15 14.34 -4.25
CA ILE A 272 12.13 13.81 -5.62
C ILE A 272 12.17 12.28 -5.62
N ILE A 273 13.07 11.68 -4.84
CA ILE A 273 13.23 10.23 -4.75
C ILE A 273 11.99 9.57 -4.13
N ALA A 274 11.43 10.14 -3.08
CA ALA A 274 10.23 9.64 -2.42
C ALA A 274 9.01 9.61 -3.36
N ASN A 275 8.81 10.68 -4.13
CA ASN A 275 7.73 10.77 -5.12
C ASN A 275 7.87 9.71 -6.23
N LEU A 276 9.06 9.54 -6.77
CA LEU A 276 9.34 8.48 -7.75
C LEU A 276 9.15 7.09 -7.13
N SER A 277 9.62 6.88 -5.90
CA SER A 277 9.49 5.62 -5.17
C SER A 277 8.05 5.25 -4.90
N LEU A 278 7.17 6.22 -4.65
CA LEU A 278 5.74 6.00 -4.46
C LEU A 278 5.12 5.32 -5.68
N VAL A 279 5.41 5.83 -6.89
CA VAL A 279 4.91 5.26 -8.14
C VAL A 279 5.47 3.85 -8.37
N VAL A 280 6.78 3.66 -8.17
CA VAL A 280 7.42 2.35 -8.37
C VAL A 280 6.90 1.31 -7.38
N THR A 281 6.78 1.67 -6.10
CA THR A 281 6.21 0.79 -5.06
C THR A 281 4.77 0.40 -5.38
N SER A 282 3.98 1.31 -5.96
CA SER A 282 2.59 1.04 -6.37
C SER A 282 2.49 -0.05 -7.43
N ILE A 283 3.45 -0.13 -8.35
CA ILE A 283 3.50 -1.21 -9.35
C ILE A 283 3.69 -2.56 -8.66
N TYR A 284 4.66 -2.68 -7.74
CA TYR A 284 4.89 -3.95 -7.03
C TYR A 284 3.72 -4.32 -6.11
N THR A 285 3.13 -3.34 -5.44
CA THR A 285 1.92 -3.55 -4.63
C THR A 285 0.76 -4.01 -5.51
N GLY A 286 0.62 -3.45 -6.71
CA GLY A 286 -0.37 -3.87 -7.70
C GLY A 286 -0.16 -5.32 -8.16
N ILE A 287 1.08 -5.73 -8.45
CA ILE A 287 1.43 -7.11 -8.80
C ILE A 287 1.09 -8.06 -7.64
N ALA A 288 1.49 -7.71 -6.42
CA ALA A 288 1.28 -8.51 -5.23
C ALA A 288 -0.22 -8.67 -4.89
N GLN A 289 -0.96 -7.56 -4.85
CA GLN A 289 -2.40 -7.56 -4.58
C GLN A 289 -3.21 -8.22 -5.71
N GLY A 290 -2.77 -8.11 -6.97
CA GLY A 290 -3.37 -8.81 -8.11
C GLY A 290 -3.16 -10.32 -8.06
N SER A 291 -2.02 -10.75 -7.52
CA SER A 291 -1.68 -12.18 -7.36
C SER A 291 -2.41 -12.83 -6.18
N GLN A 292 -2.74 -12.06 -5.14
CA GLN A 292 -3.31 -12.55 -3.87
C GLN A 292 -4.58 -13.40 -4.05
N PRO A 293 -5.60 -13.00 -4.86
CA PRO A 293 -6.80 -13.82 -5.05
C PRO A 293 -6.51 -15.17 -5.70
N LEU A 294 -5.52 -15.22 -6.60
CA LEU A 294 -5.14 -16.43 -7.30
C LEU A 294 -4.39 -17.39 -6.39
N LEU A 295 -3.47 -16.87 -5.57
CA LEU A 295 -2.72 -17.64 -4.57
C LEU A 295 -3.67 -18.22 -3.52
N SER A 296 -4.56 -17.40 -2.95
CA SER A 296 -5.53 -17.81 -1.94
C SER A 296 -6.53 -18.84 -2.46
N LYS A 297 -7.01 -18.65 -3.70
CA LYS A 297 -7.88 -19.62 -4.37
C LYS A 297 -7.18 -20.95 -4.61
N ALA A 298 -5.92 -20.92 -5.09
CA ALA A 298 -5.13 -22.12 -5.30
C ALA A 298 -4.86 -22.85 -4.00
N HIS A 299 -4.59 -22.11 -2.91
CA HIS A 299 -4.41 -22.69 -1.57
C HIS A 299 -5.69 -23.38 -1.06
N GLY A 300 -6.85 -22.71 -1.15
CA GLY A 300 -8.14 -23.29 -0.76
C GLY A 300 -8.52 -24.54 -1.56
N ALA A 301 -8.13 -24.58 -2.85
CA ALA A 301 -8.29 -25.74 -3.73
C ALA A 301 -7.19 -26.79 -3.59
N ARG A 302 -6.21 -26.62 -2.68
CA ARG A 302 -5.04 -27.50 -2.45
C ARG A 302 -4.18 -27.74 -3.70
N ARG A 303 -4.09 -26.73 -4.61
CA ARG A 303 -3.35 -26.81 -5.88
C ARG A 303 -1.96 -26.17 -5.73
N GLN A 304 -1.00 -26.92 -5.23
CA GLN A 304 0.35 -26.43 -4.94
C GLN A 304 1.11 -25.98 -6.20
N ASP A 305 0.95 -26.69 -7.31
CA ASP A 305 1.59 -26.29 -8.60
C ASP A 305 1.08 -24.92 -9.08
N SER A 306 -0.21 -24.64 -8.89
CA SER A 306 -0.77 -23.33 -9.24
C SER A 306 -0.21 -22.22 -8.36
N ILE A 307 -0.03 -22.44 -7.04
CA ILE A 307 0.61 -21.49 -6.12
C ILE A 307 2.01 -21.17 -6.61
N ARG A 308 2.82 -22.21 -6.91
CA ARG A 308 4.19 -22.05 -7.37
C ARG A 308 4.26 -21.28 -8.69
N ARG A 309 3.39 -21.61 -9.67
CA ARG A 309 3.36 -20.92 -10.98
C ARG A 309 2.97 -19.44 -10.82
N VAL A 310 1.90 -19.13 -10.07
CA VAL A 310 1.46 -17.74 -9.85
C VAL A 310 2.56 -16.94 -9.14
N TYR A 311 3.22 -17.54 -8.14
CA TYR A 311 4.33 -16.88 -7.46
C TYR A 311 5.51 -16.62 -8.40
N LEU A 312 5.89 -17.57 -9.24
CA LEU A 312 6.93 -17.37 -10.24
C LEU A 312 6.58 -16.29 -11.26
N TYR A 313 5.34 -16.29 -11.78
CA TYR A 313 4.87 -15.21 -12.67
C TYR A 313 4.98 -13.84 -12.01
N ALA A 314 4.56 -13.74 -10.75
CA ALA A 314 4.61 -12.48 -10.01
C ALA A 314 6.05 -11.98 -9.79
N ILE A 315 6.97 -12.85 -9.35
CA ILE A 315 8.38 -12.48 -9.17
C ILE A 315 9.04 -12.11 -10.51
N THR A 316 8.84 -12.91 -11.55
CA THR A 316 9.39 -12.61 -12.86
C THR A 316 8.89 -11.27 -13.38
N SER A 317 7.58 -10.99 -13.26
CA SER A 317 7.03 -9.70 -13.63
C SER A 317 7.66 -8.56 -12.83
N ALA A 318 7.77 -8.70 -11.50
CA ALA A 318 8.38 -7.68 -10.66
C ALA A 318 9.85 -7.45 -11.03
N PHE A 319 10.61 -8.50 -11.28
CA PHE A 319 12.01 -8.39 -11.67
C PHE A 319 12.17 -7.68 -13.02
N VAL A 320 11.37 -8.06 -14.02
CA VAL A 320 11.36 -7.38 -15.33
C VAL A 320 11.04 -5.89 -15.18
N PHE A 321 9.98 -5.55 -14.42
CA PHE A 321 9.67 -4.15 -14.14
C PHE A 321 10.79 -3.44 -13.40
N SER A 322 11.47 -4.10 -12.46
CA SER A 322 12.61 -3.53 -11.73
C SER A 322 13.73 -3.13 -12.68
N VAL A 323 14.13 -4.03 -13.57
CA VAL A 323 15.20 -3.77 -14.53
C VAL A 323 14.82 -2.64 -15.49
N VAL A 324 13.60 -2.68 -16.02
CA VAL A 324 13.10 -1.63 -16.93
C VAL A 324 13.05 -0.27 -16.25
N ILE A 325 12.47 -0.19 -15.05
CA ILE A 325 12.32 1.08 -14.31
C ILE A 325 13.69 1.62 -13.90
N TYR A 326 14.58 0.77 -13.38
CA TYR A 326 15.93 1.19 -12.99
C TYR A 326 16.71 1.72 -14.19
N SER A 327 16.65 1.03 -15.33
CA SER A 327 17.30 1.46 -16.58
C SER A 327 16.73 2.79 -17.07
N LEU A 328 15.40 2.94 -17.10
CA LEU A 328 14.74 4.18 -17.51
C LEU A 328 15.12 5.35 -16.60
N LEU A 329 15.07 5.17 -15.28
CA LEU A 329 15.41 6.21 -14.32
C LEU A 329 16.91 6.57 -14.39
N SER A 330 17.78 5.60 -14.62
CA SER A 330 19.22 5.85 -14.78
C SER A 330 19.54 6.66 -16.05
N ILE A 331 18.89 6.32 -17.16
CA ILE A 331 19.08 7.02 -18.45
C ILE A 331 18.41 8.40 -18.42
N LEU A 332 17.17 8.48 -17.94
CA LEU A 332 16.35 9.69 -17.95
C LEU A 332 16.49 10.53 -16.66
N ARG A 333 17.52 10.26 -15.81
CA ARG A 333 17.68 10.94 -14.52
C ARG A 333 17.69 12.46 -14.64
N VAL A 334 18.40 13.00 -15.64
CA VAL A 334 18.51 14.44 -15.83
C VAL A 334 17.17 15.09 -16.19
N PRO A 335 16.44 14.65 -17.23
CA PRO A 335 15.12 15.20 -17.53
C PRO A 335 14.11 14.95 -16.40
N VAL A 336 14.16 13.83 -15.69
CA VAL A 336 13.27 13.56 -14.56
C VAL A 336 13.54 14.54 -13.41
N ILE A 337 14.79 14.79 -13.06
CA ILE A 337 15.14 15.75 -12.01
C ILE A 337 14.73 17.18 -12.42
N SER A 338 14.89 17.54 -13.69
CA SER A 338 14.53 18.89 -14.17
C SER A 338 13.04 19.22 -14.03
N LEU A 339 12.16 18.21 -14.04
CA LEU A 339 10.73 18.39 -13.78
C LEU A 339 10.43 18.91 -12.37
N PHE A 340 11.31 18.64 -11.42
CA PHE A 340 11.17 19.05 -10.01
C PHE A 340 12.10 20.19 -9.63
N ASN A 341 13.18 20.40 -10.38
CA ASN A 341 14.21 21.41 -10.12
C ASN A 341 14.02 22.63 -11.03
N HIS A 342 12.90 23.35 -10.85
CA HIS A 342 12.59 24.54 -11.67
C HIS A 342 13.59 25.68 -11.48
N SER A 343 14.27 25.76 -10.33
CA SER A 343 15.28 26.76 -10.03
C SER A 343 16.66 26.52 -10.69
N GLY A 344 16.84 25.34 -11.32
CA GLY A 344 18.11 24.94 -11.91
C GLY A 344 19.23 24.75 -10.88
N ASN A 345 18.93 24.48 -9.61
CA ASN A 345 19.93 24.29 -8.56
C ASN A 345 20.79 23.06 -8.85
N ARG A 346 22.09 23.30 -9.15
CA ARG A 346 23.04 22.25 -9.52
C ARG A 346 23.30 21.26 -8.38
N ALA A 347 23.43 21.74 -7.14
CA ALA A 347 23.68 20.87 -5.97
C ALA A 347 22.49 19.95 -5.69
N LEU A 348 21.24 20.44 -5.88
CA LEU A 348 20.03 19.61 -5.81
C LEU A 348 20.06 18.53 -6.89
N ALA A 349 20.40 18.89 -8.12
CA ALA A 349 20.43 17.95 -9.25
C ALA A 349 21.49 16.85 -9.07
N GLU A 350 22.69 17.20 -8.60
CA GLU A 350 23.76 16.24 -8.30
C GLU A 350 23.35 15.28 -7.19
N MET A 351 22.80 15.79 -6.08
CA MET A 351 22.37 14.98 -4.94
C MET A 351 21.20 14.04 -5.28
N ALA A 352 20.19 14.55 -6.01
CA ALA A 352 19.07 13.73 -6.47
C ALA A 352 19.52 12.70 -7.51
N GLY A 353 20.49 13.05 -8.37
CA GLY A 353 21.05 12.14 -9.37
C GLY A 353 21.81 10.97 -8.76
N GLU A 354 22.62 11.22 -7.72
CA GLU A 354 23.25 10.15 -6.92
C GLU A 354 22.20 9.29 -6.24
N GLY A 355 21.20 9.92 -5.60
CA GLY A 355 20.11 9.21 -4.92
C GLY A 355 19.32 8.31 -5.87
N ILE A 356 19.00 8.74 -7.09
CA ILE A 356 18.32 7.89 -8.08
C ILE A 356 19.16 6.65 -8.39
N LEU A 357 20.45 6.79 -8.62
CA LEU A 357 21.32 5.66 -8.98
C LEU A 357 21.48 4.66 -7.84
N LEU A 358 21.62 5.12 -6.61
CA LEU A 358 21.87 4.26 -5.46
C LEU A 358 20.56 3.70 -4.87
N TYR A 359 19.59 4.55 -4.54
CA TYR A 359 18.36 4.17 -3.85
C TYR A 359 17.48 3.23 -4.68
N PHE A 360 17.38 3.45 -6.01
CA PHE A 360 16.52 2.63 -6.86
C PHE A 360 17.06 1.22 -7.14
N THR A 361 18.32 0.90 -6.81
CA THR A 361 18.82 -0.48 -6.80
C THR A 361 18.04 -1.37 -5.82
N ALA A 362 17.47 -0.80 -4.77
CA ALA A 362 16.59 -1.50 -3.82
C ALA A 362 15.43 -2.21 -4.50
N PHE A 363 14.89 -1.61 -5.57
CA PHE A 363 13.71 -2.13 -6.24
C PHE A 363 13.94 -3.45 -6.98
N LEU A 364 15.19 -3.83 -7.24
CA LEU A 364 15.53 -5.17 -7.73
C LEU A 364 15.14 -6.27 -6.72
N PHE A 365 15.09 -5.94 -5.43
CA PHE A 365 14.80 -6.86 -4.33
C PHE A 365 13.42 -6.61 -3.71
N ALA A 366 12.98 -5.35 -3.66
CA ALA A 366 11.74 -4.94 -3.00
C ALA A 366 10.50 -5.65 -3.56
N GLY A 367 10.43 -5.84 -4.88
CA GLY A 367 9.35 -6.59 -5.53
C GLY A 367 9.25 -8.03 -5.02
N ILE A 368 10.39 -8.72 -4.86
CA ILE A 368 10.45 -10.09 -4.33
C ILE A 368 9.93 -10.12 -2.89
N ASN A 369 10.34 -9.16 -2.07
CA ASN A 369 9.95 -9.07 -0.66
C ASN A 369 8.45 -8.83 -0.50
N ILE A 370 7.88 -7.89 -1.25
CA ILE A 370 6.46 -7.56 -1.23
C ILE A 370 5.62 -8.78 -1.66
N ILE A 371 6.00 -9.43 -2.76
CA ILE A 371 5.29 -10.59 -3.30
C ILE A 371 5.40 -11.78 -2.36
N SER A 372 6.56 -12.01 -1.74
CA SER A 372 6.76 -13.11 -0.78
C SER A 372 5.92 -12.90 0.49
N ALA A 373 5.82 -11.68 1.00
CA ALA A 373 4.94 -11.36 2.12
C ALA A 373 3.46 -11.67 1.78
N ILE A 374 3.00 -11.29 0.59
CA ILE A 374 1.65 -11.59 0.11
C ILE A 374 1.44 -13.09 -0.14
N LEU A 375 2.45 -13.82 -0.66
CA LEU A 375 2.37 -15.28 -0.75
C LEU A 375 2.05 -15.89 0.61
N PHE A 376 2.84 -15.56 1.64
CA PHE A 376 2.65 -16.14 2.98
C PHE A 376 1.31 -15.74 3.62
N SER A 377 0.85 -14.50 3.44
CA SER A 377 -0.49 -14.09 3.84
C SER A 377 -1.56 -14.91 3.11
N SER A 378 -1.40 -15.13 1.80
CA SER A 378 -2.35 -15.85 0.95
C SER A 378 -2.48 -17.35 1.26
N VAL A 379 -1.44 -17.93 1.87
CA VAL A 379 -1.42 -19.36 2.28
C VAL A 379 -1.57 -19.54 3.80
N GLU A 380 -2.20 -18.59 4.47
CA GLU A 380 -2.48 -18.57 5.92
C GLU A 380 -1.21 -18.65 6.84
N GLN A 381 -0.05 -18.29 6.33
CA GLN A 381 1.20 -18.21 7.12
C GLN A 381 1.46 -16.77 7.62
N ALA A 382 0.55 -16.25 8.42
CA ALA A 382 0.56 -14.86 8.90
C ALA A 382 1.89 -14.46 9.57
N ARG A 383 2.50 -15.36 10.36
CA ARG A 383 3.77 -15.08 11.07
C ARG A 383 4.92 -14.78 10.11
N LEU A 384 5.07 -15.56 9.03
CA LEU A 384 6.13 -15.33 8.05
C LEU A 384 5.89 -14.05 7.25
N SER A 385 4.64 -13.79 6.85
CA SER A 385 4.25 -12.54 6.20
C SER A 385 4.56 -11.32 7.07
N PHE A 386 4.16 -11.36 8.34
CA PHE A 386 4.43 -10.31 9.32
C PHE A 386 5.92 -10.09 9.54
N SER A 387 6.71 -11.19 9.70
CA SER A 387 8.17 -11.09 9.91
C SER A 387 8.84 -10.38 8.73
N LEU A 388 8.47 -10.69 7.48
CA LEU A 388 9.02 -10.02 6.30
C LEU A 388 8.64 -8.53 6.26
N ALA A 389 7.39 -8.19 6.57
CA ALA A 389 6.96 -6.80 6.62
C ALA A 389 7.70 -5.99 7.70
N MET A 390 7.89 -6.57 8.88
CA MET A 390 8.65 -5.96 9.98
C MET A 390 10.13 -5.78 9.65
N LEU A 391 10.77 -6.82 9.07
CA LEU A 391 12.17 -6.76 8.69
C LEU A 391 12.44 -5.62 7.71
N ARG A 392 11.67 -5.55 6.62
CA ARG A 392 11.91 -4.55 5.59
C ARG A 392 11.50 -3.13 5.98
N GLY A 393 10.47 -2.99 6.81
CA GLY A 393 9.88 -1.68 7.12
C GLY A 393 10.48 -1.01 8.36
N ILE A 394 10.85 -1.77 9.38
CA ILE A 394 11.20 -1.21 10.70
C ILE A 394 12.52 -1.80 11.21
N VAL A 395 12.58 -3.13 11.35
CA VAL A 395 13.64 -3.80 12.13
C VAL A 395 15.03 -3.67 11.49
N LEU A 396 15.12 -3.71 10.16
CA LEU A 396 16.39 -3.53 9.46
C LEU A 396 16.55 -2.09 8.95
N LEU A 397 15.51 -1.50 8.38
CA LEU A 397 15.63 -0.21 7.69
C LEU A 397 16.03 0.91 8.64
N LEU A 398 15.35 1.05 9.78
CA LEU A 398 15.65 2.17 10.71
C LEU A 398 17.05 2.09 11.31
N PRO A 399 17.50 0.95 11.88
CA PRO A 399 18.86 0.85 12.41
C PRO A 399 19.94 1.00 11.34
N LEU A 400 19.73 0.40 10.15
CA LEU A 400 20.68 0.52 9.04
C LEU A 400 20.77 1.95 8.53
N THR A 401 19.65 2.67 8.45
CA THR A 401 19.66 4.07 8.03
C THR A 401 20.44 4.93 9.02
N LEU A 402 20.24 4.75 10.32
CA LEU A 402 20.99 5.46 11.35
C LEU A 402 22.50 5.11 11.29
N LEU A 403 22.84 3.84 11.21
CA LEU A 403 24.22 3.38 11.15
C LEU A 403 24.95 3.88 9.90
N MET A 404 24.35 3.66 8.73
CA MET A 404 24.97 4.01 7.46
C MET A 404 25.03 5.52 7.22
N SER A 405 24.05 6.27 7.71
CA SER A 405 24.07 7.73 7.66
C SER A 405 25.21 8.31 8.51
N HIS A 406 25.48 7.69 9.67
CA HIS A 406 26.61 8.09 10.52
C HIS A 406 27.97 7.77 9.88
N MET A 407 28.10 6.61 9.19
CA MET A 407 29.36 6.17 8.57
C MET A 407 29.65 6.86 7.22
N PHE A 408 28.64 7.07 6.39
CA PHE A 408 28.79 7.48 5.00
C PHE A 408 27.98 8.73 4.64
N GLY A 409 27.38 9.41 5.63
CA GLY A 409 26.57 10.60 5.40
C GLY A 409 25.41 10.35 4.46
N MET A 410 25.23 11.24 3.47
CA MET A 410 24.09 11.19 2.57
C MET A 410 24.10 9.95 1.66
N THR A 411 25.27 9.51 1.21
CA THR A 411 25.42 8.25 0.44
C THR A 411 24.98 7.05 1.27
N GLY A 412 25.25 7.05 2.60
CA GLY A 412 24.77 6.03 3.53
C GLY A 412 23.25 5.99 3.64
N VAL A 413 22.58 7.16 3.63
CA VAL A 413 21.11 7.22 3.58
C VAL A 413 20.59 6.57 2.31
N TRP A 414 21.17 6.89 1.14
CA TRP A 414 20.75 6.28 -0.13
C TRP A 414 20.94 4.77 -0.18
N LEU A 415 22.02 4.26 0.41
CA LEU A 415 22.34 2.82 0.42
C LEU A 415 21.59 2.02 1.48
N SER A 416 21.03 2.67 2.51
CA SER A 416 20.35 1.97 3.60
C SER A 416 19.14 1.18 3.11
N PHE A 417 18.37 1.71 2.17
CA PHE A 417 17.21 1.02 1.60
C PHE A 417 17.60 -0.19 0.73
N PRO A 418 18.54 -0.10 -0.24
CA PRO A 418 19.05 -1.26 -0.97
C PRO A 418 19.59 -2.38 -0.08
N VAL A 419 20.39 -2.05 0.92
CA VAL A 419 20.95 -3.04 1.83
C VAL A 419 19.86 -3.74 2.64
N THR A 420 18.89 -2.99 3.12
CA THR A 420 17.70 -3.54 3.82
C THR A 420 16.91 -4.50 2.94
N GLU A 421 16.60 -4.08 1.70
CA GLU A 421 15.81 -4.90 0.79
C GLU A 421 16.56 -6.14 0.33
N LEU A 422 17.88 -6.07 0.12
CA LEU A 422 18.74 -7.22 -0.17
C LEU A 422 18.76 -8.22 0.99
N ALA A 423 19.00 -7.74 2.22
CA ALA A 423 19.02 -8.60 3.40
C ALA A 423 17.66 -9.28 3.65
N THR A 424 16.58 -8.52 3.50
CA THR A 424 15.21 -9.06 3.59
C THR A 424 14.94 -10.07 2.49
N CYS A 425 15.42 -9.84 1.26
CA CYS A 425 15.26 -10.75 0.13
C CYS A 425 15.92 -12.11 0.38
N ALA A 426 17.11 -12.12 0.96
CA ALA A 426 17.77 -13.38 1.36
C ALA A 426 16.89 -14.17 2.35
N VAL A 427 16.33 -13.52 3.37
CA VAL A 427 15.41 -14.15 4.34
C VAL A 427 14.12 -14.63 3.65
N ALA A 428 13.54 -13.79 2.77
CA ALA A 428 12.32 -14.14 2.05
C ALA A 428 12.51 -15.39 1.18
N LEU A 429 13.60 -15.46 0.43
CA LEU A 429 13.92 -16.61 -0.41
C LEU A 429 14.17 -17.89 0.42
N LEU A 430 14.83 -17.78 1.58
CA LEU A 430 14.99 -18.89 2.51
C LEU A 430 13.63 -19.43 3.00
N PHE A 431 12.71 -18.54 3.38
CA PHE A 431 11.37 -18.93 3.81
C PHE A 431 10.58 -19.60 2.69
N VAL A 432 10.64 -19.03 1.48
CA VAL A 432 9.96 -19.58 0.30
C VAL A 432 10.51 -20.95 -0.09
N CYS A 433 11.83 -21.13 -0.11
CA CYS A 433 12.47 -22.41 -0.41
C CYS A 433 12.05 -23.47 0.63
N ARG A 434 12.06 -23.14 1.92
CA ARG A 434 11.61 -24.05 3.00
C ARG A 434 10.13 -24.39 2.86
N HIS A 435 9.29 -23.44 2.55
CA HIS A 435 7.86 -23.64 2.34
C HIS A 435 7.59 -24.64 1.23
N PHE A 436 8.16 -24.46 0.03
CA PHE A 436 7.94 -25.37 -1.10
C PHE A 436 8.63 -26.72 -0.92
N LYS A 437 9.77 -26.79 -0.22
CA LYS A 437 10.44 -28.07 0.10
C LYS A 437 9.57 -28.93 1.05
N LYS A 438 9.02 -28.33 2.10
CA LYS A 438 8.15 -29.02 3.06
C LYS A 438 6.89 -29.59 2.39
N GLN A 439 6.32 -28.88 1.45
CA GLN A 439 5.15 -29.32 0.71
C GLN A 439 5.45 -30.50 -0.23
N ARG A 440 6.64 -30.54 -0.85
CA ARG A 440 7.07 -31.68 -1.67
C ARG A 440 7.27 -32.96 -0.85
N SER A 441 7.77 -32.86 0.38
CA SER A 441 7.96 -34.03 1.26
C SER A 441 6.61 -34.66 1.67
N HIS A 442 5.61 -33.85 2.03
CA HIS A 442 4.28 -34.34 2.36
C HIS A 442 3.56 -35.03 1.18
N HIS A 443 3.85 -34.65 -0.05
CA HIS A 443 3.27 -35.29 -1.24
C HIS A 443 3.90 -36.66 -1.56
N LYS A 444 5.16 -36.88 -1.13
CA LYS A 444 5.87 -38.17 -1.32
C LYS A 444 5.57 -39.20 -0.24
N THR A 445 5.11 -38.77 0.93
CA THR A 445 4.80 -39.67 2.08
C THR A 445 3.30 -39.99 2.21
N GLY A 446 2.44 -39.39 1.43
CA GLY A 446 0.98 -39.60 1.45
C GLY A 446 0.41 -40.24 0.16
N GLY A 447 1.25 -40.77 -0.71
CA GLY A 447 0.94 -41.66 -1.83
C GLY A 447 1.60 -43.00 -1.53
#